data_76b51a387b33405d1b2178d5dfb84490
#
_entry.id   76b51a387b33405d1b2178d5dfb84490
#
_cell.length_a   1.000
_cell.length_b   1.000
_cell.length_c   1.000
_cell.angle_alpha   90.00
_cell.angle_beta   90.00
_cell.angle_gamma   90.00
#
_symmetry.space_group_name_H-M   'P 1'
#
loop_
_entity.id
_entity.type
_entity.pdbx_description
1 polymer ?
#
loop_
_entity_poly.entity_id
_entity_poly.type
_entity_poly.pdbx_seq_one_letter_code
_entity_poly.pdbx_strand_id
1 'polypeptide(L)'
;MERNAERTKGNILAAAVREFAQNGFSGARVDCIADAAGCNKGMIYQYYGSKEKLYENVIAYEYKLLSSIEAELISRQFTDPAELIDAIVDRYFDFLIRNPEFVKIIMWENLNEAKAVKSNESFAAVKAPIIDCIRQTVRRGREVGVFNEAANSKVVVFALITGAFSYFSNRYTLPCLLNIDLDRQDFLTAHKEIVKSGIRCYLKK
;
A
#
# COMPACT_ATOMS: atom_id res chain seq x y z
N MET A 1 33.87 4.24 -1.83
CA MET A 1 33.34 2.93 -2.30
C MET A 1 31.89 2.70 -1.81
N GLU A 2 31.58 2.91 -0.54
CA GLU A 2 30.27 2.67 0.09
C GLU A 2 29.11 3.44 -0.59
N ARG A 3 29.29 4.73 -0.88
CA ARG A 3 28.29 5.58 -1.56
C ARG A 3 27.92 5.09 -2.97
N ASN A 4 28.83 4.40 -3.67
CA ASN A 4 28.55 3.85 -5.00
C ASN A 4 27.77 2.52 -4.88
N ALA A 5 28.04 1.71 -3.86
CA ALA A 5 27.32 0.48 -3.58
C ALA A 5 25.85 0.74 -3.22
N GLU A 6 25.59 1.73 -2.35
CA GLU A 6 24.22 2.10 -1.98
C GLU A 6 23.42 2.65 -3.17
N ARG A 7 24.07 3.47 -4.04
CA ARG A 7 23.43 3.92 -5.29
C ARG A 7 23.08 2.76 -6.21
N THR A 8 23.99 1.80 -6.35
CA THR A 8 23.76 0.63 -7.20
C THR A 8 22.63 -0.24 -6.64
N LYS A 9 22.60 -0.49 -5.33
CA LYS A 9 21.48 -1.18 -4.67
C LYS A 9 20.13 -0.48 -4.93
N GLY A 10 20.10 0.83 -4.78
CA GLY A 10 18.90 1.63 -5.05
C GLY A 10 18.43 1.51 -6.51
N ASN A 11 19.36 1.57 -7.48
CA ASN A 11 19.04 1.39 -8.90
C ASN A 11 18.47 0.00 -9.19
N ILE A 12 19.08 -1.06 -8.62
CA ILE A 12 18.59 -2.44 -8.76
C ILE A 12 17.16 -2.55 -8.18
N LEU A 13 16.94 -2.02 -6.99
CA LEU A 13 15.63 -2.06 -6.34
C LEU A 13 14.56 -1.35 -7.18
N ALA A 14 14.85 -0.15 -7.68
CA ALA A 14 13.94 0.61 -8.52
C ALA A 14 13.64 -0.08 -9.86
N ALA A 15 14.63 -0.73 -10.48
CA ALA A 15 14.43 -1.56 -11.67
C ALA A 15 13.59 -2.80 -11.37
N ALA A 16 13.85 -3.45 -10.23
CA ALA A 16 13.12 -4.63 -9.78
C ALA A 16 11.64 -4.32 -9.48
N VAL A 17 11.35 -3.18 -8.86
CA VAL A 17 9.96 -2.71 -8.64
C VAL A 17 9.19 -2.70 -9.96
N ARG A 18 9.73 -2.07 -11.01
CA ARG A 18 9.08 -1.99 -12.33
C ARG A 18 8.91 -3.35 -12.98
N GLU A 19 9.96 -4.17 -12.96
CA GLU A 19 9.96 -5.49 -13.59
C GLU A 19 8.96 -6.44 -12.91
N PHE A 20 8.96 -6.50 -11.58
CA PHE A 20 8.00 -7.32 -10.84
C PHE A 20 6.57 -6.80 -10.91
N ALA A 21 6.35 -5.49 -10.92
CA ALA A 21 5.03 -4.92 -11.12
C ALA A 21 4.44 -5.28 -12.49
N GLN A 22 5.27 -5.34 -13.53
CA GLN A 22 4.83 -5.63 -14.89
C GLN A 22 4.61 -7.13 -15.13
N ASN A 23 5.52 -7.98 -14.66
CA ASN A 23 5.63 -9.38 -15.07
C ASN A 23 5.33 -10.38 -13.94
N GLY A 24 5.07 -9.90 -12.72
CA GLY A 24 4.96 -10.72 -11.51
C GLY A 24 6.27 -11.41 -11.14
N PHE A 25 6.25 -12.20 -10.06
CA PHE A 25 7.45 -12.94 -9.64
C PHE A 25 7.91 -13.94 -10.70
N SER A 26 7.00 -14.76 -11.24
CA SER A 26 7.35 -15.84 -12.17
C SER A 26 7.83 -15.32 -13.52
N GLY A 27 7.20 -14.27 -14.07
CA GLY A 27 7.51 -13.73 -15.39
C GLY A 27 8.71 -12.78 -15.40
N ALA A 28 9.05 -12.15 -14.29
CA ALA A 28 10.15 -11.20 -14.20
C ALA A 28 11.52 -11.86 -14.45
N ARG A 29 12.40 -11.15 -15.17
CA ARG A 29 13.72 -11.63 -15.57
C ARG A 29 14.82 -10.79 -14.90
N VAL A 30 15.74 -11.47 -14.20
CA VAL A 30 16.89 -10.81 -13.54
C VAL A 30 17.81 -10.11 -14.54
N ASP A 31 17.88 -10.61 -15.76
CA ASP A 31 18.66 -9.96 -16.83
C ASP A 31 18.05 -8.61 -17.20
N CYS A 32 16.73 -8.51 -17.33
CA CYS A 32 16.03 -7.24 -17.58
C CYS A 32 16.22 -6.24 -16.43
N ILE A 33 16.22 -6.72 -15.19
CA ILE A 33 16.52 -5.88 -14.02
C ILE A 33 17.95 -5.36 -14.07
N ALA A 34 18.93 -6.21 -14.41
CA ALA A 34 20.33 -5.83 -14.51
C ALA A 34 20.56 -4.75 -15.58
N ASP A 35 20.00 -4.95 -16.77
CA ASP A 35 20.07 -4.01 -17.88
C ASP A 35 19.45 -2.64 -17.49
N ALA A 36 18.25 -2.67 -16.90
CA ALA A 36 17.54 -1.46 -16.48
C ALA A 36 18.23 -0.73 -15.30
N ALA A 37 18.98 -1.45 -14.47
CA ALA A 37 19.75 -0.90 -13.33
C ALA A 37 21.15 -0.40 -13.75
N GLY A 38 21.59 -0.69 -14.99
CA GLY A 38 22.93 -0.38 -15.47
C GLY A 38 24.03 -1.16 -14.75
N CYS A 39 23.76 -2.43 -14.43
CA CYS A 39 24.72 -3.31 -13.74
C CYS A 39 24.72 -4.71 -14.38
N ASN A 40 25.65 -5.56 -13.94
CA ASN A 40 25.62 -6.96 -14.35
C ASN A 40 24.79 -7.82 -13.38
N LYS A 41 24.32 -8.97 -13.86
CA LYS A 41 23.52 -9.94 -13.09
C LYS A 41 24.21 -10.42 -11.80
N GLY A 42 25.54 -10.56 -11.84
CA GLY A 42 26.34 -10.95 -10.67
C GLY A 42 26.22 -9.96 -9.51
N MET A 43 26.13 -8.66 -9.80
CA MET A 43 25.91 -7.64 -8.77
C MET A 43 24.55 -7.77 -8.09
N ILE A 44 23.51 -8.17 -8.82
CA ILE A 44 22.19 -8.40 -8.23
C ILE A 44 22.28 -9.54 -7.20
N TYR A 45 22.89 -10.66 -7.58
CA TYR A 45 23.06 -11.78 -6.65
C TYR A 45 24.01 -11.46 -5.48
N GLN A 46 25.05 -10.65 -5.72
CA GLN A 46 25.94 -10.18 -4.67
C GLN A 46 25.21 -9.33 -3.62
N TYR A 47 24.28 -8.44 -4.03
CA TYR A 47 23.57 -7.53 -3.11
C TYR A 47 22.31 -8.13 -2.49
N TYR A 48 21.62 -8.99 -3.20
CA TYR A 48 20.30 -9.49 -2.80
C TYR A 48 20.24 -11.01 -2.62
N GLY A 49 21.26 -11.75 -3.03
CA GLY A 49 21.37 -13.19 -2.87
C GLY A 49 20.61 -13.98 -3.95
N SER A 50 19.30 -13.80 -4.04
CA SER A 50 18.46 -14.51 -5.02
C SER A 50 17.33 -13.61 -5.56
N LYS A 51 16.62 -14.11 -6.59
CA LYS A 51 15.44 -13.43 -7.14
C LYS A 51 14.32 -13.33 -6.10
N GLU A 52 14.15 -14.38 -5.28
CA GLU A 52 13.19 -14.43 -4.18
C GLU A 52 13.49 -13.34 -3.15
N LYS A 53 14.75 -13.24 -2.72
CA LYS A 53 15.18 -12.21 -1.76
C LYS A 53 15.05 -10.80 -2.34
N LEU A 54 15.34 -10.61 -3.62
CA LEU A 54 15.11 -9.33 -4.29
C LEU A 54 13.62 -8.98 -4.28
N TYR A 55 12.74 -9.95 -4.57
CA TYR A 55 11.29 -9.74 -4.55
C TYR A 55 10.78 -9.41 -3.13
N GLU A 56 11.23 -10.12 -2.11
CA GLU A 56 10.94 -9.80 -0.71
C GLU A 56 11.36 -8.37 -0.35
N ASN A 57 12.55 -7.94 -0.81
CA ASN A 57 13.02 -6.56 -0.61
C ASN A 57 12.17 -5.52 -1.35
N VAL A 58 11.67 -5.84 -2.55
CA VAL A 58 10.74 -4.98 -3.30
C VAL A 58 9.44 -4.79 -2.51
N ILE A 59 8.83 -5.86 -2.03
CA ILE A 59 7.61 -5.77 -1.23
C ILE A 59 7.87 -4.97 0.07
N ALA A 60 8.98 -5.24 0.76
CA ALA A 60 9.35 -4.51 1.97
C ALA A 60 9.54 -3.00 1.70
N TYR A 61 10.16 -2.65 0.59
CA TYR A 61 10.34 -1.27 0.15
C TYR A 61 9.00 -0.57 -0.09
N GLU A 62 8.08 -1.22 -0.82
CA GLU A 62 6.76 -0.69 -1.12
C GLU A 62 5.91 -0.45 0.15
N TYR A 63 5.93 -1.39 1.08
CA TYR A 63 5.26 -1.21 2.38
C TYR A 63 5.92 -0.13 3.24
N LYS A 64 7.25 0.03 3.17
CA LYS A 64 7.97 1.09 3.87
C LYS A 64 7.60 2.48 3.33
N LEU A 65 7.42 2.62 2.01
CA LEU A 65 6.92 3.86 1.42
C LEU A 65 5.55 4.24 1.96
N LEU A 66 4.61 3.29 2.00
CA LEU A 66 3.29 3.52 2.57
C LEU A 66 3.38 3.90 4.05
N SER A 67 4.18 3.18 4.83
CA SER A 67 4.34 3.45 6.28
C SER A 67 4.99 4.80 6.58
N SER A 68 5.86 5.32 5.70
CA SER A 68 6.44 6.65 5.89
C SER A 68 5.38 7.76 5.82
N ILE A 69 4.40 7.61 4.92
CA ILE A 69 3.26 8.53 4.78
C ILE A 69 2.31 8.41 5.97
N GLU A 70 2.08 7.19 6.45
CA GLU A 70 1.26 6.93 7.64
C GLU A 70 1.88 7.55 8.89
N ALA A 71 3.20 7.51 9.04
CA ALA A 71 3.91 8.10 10.19
C ALA A 71 3.70 9.62 10.29
N GLU A 72 3.61 10.34 9.16
CA GLU A 72 3.27 11.76 9.15
C GLU A 72 1.87 12.03 9.72
N LEU A 73 0.90 11.16 9.42
CA LEU A 73 -0.47 11.28 9.95
C LEU A 73 -0.51 10.98 11.45
N ILE A 74 0.18 9.95 11.89
CA ILE A 74 0.24 9.56 13.31
C ILE A 74 0.84 10.68 14.16
N SER A 75 1.79 11.45 13.61
CA SER A 75 2.42 12.58 14.31
C SER A 75 1.51 13.81 14.46
N ARG A 76 0.40 13.89 13.70
CA ARG A 76 -0.55 14.99 13.78
C ARG A 76 -1.51 14.79 14.95
N GLN A 77 -1.88 15.90 15.59
CA GLN A 77 -2.93 15.90 16.59
C GLN A 77 -4.28 16.16 15.91
N PHE A 78 -5.21 15.23 16.08
CA PHE A 78 -6.59 15.36 15.64
C PHE A 78 -7.51 15.47 16.87
N THR A 79 -8.34 16.49 16.88
CA THR A 79 -9.31 16.70 17.97
C THR A 79 -10.50 15.77 17.79
N ASP A 80 -11.01 15.67 16.56
CA ASP A 80 -12.11 14.77 16.20
C ASP A 80 -11.55 13.42 15.70
N PRO A 81 -11.94 12.30 16.32
CA PRO A 81 -11.58 10.98 15.83
C PRO A 81 -12.01 10.71 14.39
N ALA A 82 -13.09 11.30 13.90
CA ALA A 82 -13.57 11.12 12.53
C ALA A 82 -12.65 11.82 11.51
N GLU A 83 -12.10 12.98 11.84
CA GLU A 83 -11.15 13.69 10.97
C GLU A 83 -9.88 12.90 10.71
N LEU A 84 -9.38 12.17 11.71
CA LEU A 84 -8.21 11.30 11.50
C LEU A 84 -8.53 10.16 10.53
N ILE A 85 -9.69 9.51 10.65
CA ILE A 85 -10.12 8.44 9.74
C ILE A 85 -10.21 8.97 8.30
N ASP A 86 -10.83 10.13 8.11
CA ASP A 86 -10.94 10.78 6.80
C ASP A 86 -9.55 11.10 6.22
N ALA A 87 -8.64 11.63 7.03
CA ALA A 87 -7.27 11.95 6.62
C ALA A 87 -6.49 10.68 6.22
N ILE A 88 -6.71 9.55 6.90
CA ILE A 88 -6.10 8.27 6.52
C ILE A 88 -6.64 7.80 5.17
N VAL A 89 -7.96 7.90 4.94
CA VAL A 89 -8.57 7.55 3.63
C VAL A 89 -7.96 8.41 2.53
N ASP A 90 -7.92 9.74 2.70
CA ASP A 90 -7.34 10.65 1.71
C ASP A 90 -5.90 10.27 1.37
N ARG A 91 -5.09 10.05 2.39
CA ARG A 91 -3.67 9.77 2.24
C ARG A 91 -3.43 8.41 1.56
N TYR A 92 -4.29 7.42 1.84
CA TYR A 92 -4.20 6.11 1.22
C TYR A 92 -4.56 6.17 -0.27
N PHE A 93 -5.60 6.90 -0.66
CA PHE A 93 -5.93 7.16 -2.06
C PHE A 93 -4.78 7.89 -2.79
N ASP A 94 -4.25 8.96 -2.19
CA ASP A 94 -3.12 9.72 -2.76
C ASP A 94 -1.87 8.85 -2.95
N PHE A 95 -1.63 7.92 -2.03
CA PHE A 95 -0.53 6.95 -2.17
C PHE A 95 -0.76 6.02 -3.36
N LEU A 96 -1.95 5.44 -3.50
CA LEU A 96 -2.25 4.49 -4.59
C LEU A 96 -2.22 5.18 -5.97
N ILE A 97 -2.63 6.45 -6.05
CA ILE A 97 -2.51 7.26 -7.28
C ILE A 97 -1.04 7.39 -7.69
N ARG A 98 -0.16 7.69 -6.75
CA ARG A 98 1.26 7.97 -7.01
C ARG A 98 2.13 6.73 -7.15
N ASN A 99 1.64 5.58 -6.72
CA ASN A 99 2.39 4.32 -6.68
C ASN A 99 1.62 3.17 -7.36
N PRO A 100 1.40 3.25 -8.68
CA PRO A 100 0.67 2.19 -9.41
C PRO A 100 1.40 0.85 -9.40
N GLU A 101 2.73 0.84 -9.23
CA GLU A 101 3.52 -0.37 -9.08
C GLU A 101 3.17 -1.12 -7.81
N PHE A 102 2.92 -0.42 -6.70
CA PHE A 102 2.44 -1.02 -5.44
C PHE A 102 1.16 -1.83 -5.68
N VAL A 103 0.18 -1.24 -6.38
CA VAL A 103 -1.10 -1.91 -6.67
C VAL A 103 -0.85 -3.22 -7.43
N LYS A 104 -0.04 -3.18 -8.50
CA LYS A 104 0.28 -4.35 -9.32
C LYS A 104 1.02 -5.43 -8.52
N ILE A 105 2.02 -5.03 -7.72
CA ILE A 105 2.79 -5.96 -6.87
C ILE A 105 1.87 -6.66 -5.87
N ILE A 106 0.97 -5.92 -5.21
CA ILE A 106 0.02 -6.52 -4.26
C ILE A 106 -0.99 -7.43 -4.96
N MET A 107 -1.43 -7.11 -6.18
CA MET A 107 -2.26 -8.01 -6.98
C MET A 107 -1.52 -9.32 -7.29
N TRP A 108 -0.26 -9.26 -7.72
CA TRP A 108 0.58 -10.44 -7.95
C TRP A 108 0.79 -11.26 -6.68
N GLU A 109 1.02 -10.59 -5.55
CA GLU A 109 1.21 -11.25 -4.26
C GLU A 109 -0.07 -11.97 -3.80
N ASN A 110 -1.25 -11.38 -4.02
CA ASN A 110 -2.52 -12.06 -3.77
C ASN A 110 -2.70 -13.30 -4.65
N LEU A 111 -2.34 -13.24 -5.94
CA LEU A 111 -2.37 -14.41 -6.84
C LEU A 111 -1.39 -15.51 -6.39
N ASN A 112 -0.28 -15.13 -5.75
CA ASN A 112 0.72 -16.04 -5.18
C ASN A 112 0.44 -16.43 -3.72
N GLU A 113 -0.78 -16.24 -3.22
CA GLU A 113 -1.21 -16.60 -1.86
C GLU A 113 -0.38 -15.92 -0.75
N ALA A 114 0.12 -14.72 -1.03
CA ALA A 114 0.94 -13.91 -0.12
C ALA A 114 2.22 -14.63 0.37
N LYS A 115 2.89 -15.39 -0.50
CA LYS A 115 4.07 -16.18 -0.13
C LYS A 115 5.21 -15.34 0.42
N ALA A 116 5.53 -14.22 -0.23
CA ALA A 116 6.61 -13.37 0.22
C ALA A 116 6.25 -12.56 1.48
N VAL A 117 4.99 -12.17 1.64
CA VAL A 117 4.50 -11.52 2.86
C VAL A 117 4.52 -12.49 4.05
N LYS A 118 4.08 -13.74 3.84
CA LYS A 118 4.08 -14.79 4.88
C LYS A 118 5.47 -15.22 5.30
N SER A 119 6.47 -15.17 4.41
CA SER A 119 7.85 -15.57 4.70
C SER A 119 8.60 -14.55 5.56
N ASN A 120 8.05 -13.35 5.78
CA ASN A 120 8.76 -12.28 6.47
C ASN A 120 7.87 -11.64 7.55
N GLU A 121 8.09 -12.04 8.80
CA GLU A 121 7.34 -11.54 9.97
C GLU A 121 7.44 -10.01 10.17
N SER A 122 8.46 -9.35 9.59
CA SER A 122 8.63 -7.91 9.72
C SER A 122 7.51 -7.08 9.07
N PHE A 123 6.74 -7.65 8.12
CA PHE A 123 5.61 -6.92 7.50
C PHE A 123 4.52 -6.55 8.50
N ALA A 124 4.21 -7.44 9.44
CA ALA A 124 3.25 -7.14 10.50
C ALA A 124 3.73 -5.96 11.37
N ALA A 125 5.02 -5.94 11.71
CA ALA A 125 5.62 -4.87 12.51
C ALA A 125 5.60 -3.52 11.76
N VAL A 126 5.84 -3.51 10.46
CA VAL A 126 5.79 -2.29 9.62
C VAL A 126 4.40 -1.65 9.61
N LYS A 127 3.33 -2.45 9.65
CA LYS A 127 1.94 -1.96 9.64
C LYS A 127 1.33 -1.73 11.02
N ALA A 128 1.96 -2.25 12.08
CA ALA A 128 1.43 -2.13 13.44
C ALA A 128 1.14 -0.66 13.87
N PRO A 129 1.99 0.34 13.59
CA PRO A 129 1.74 1.71 14.04
C PRO A 129 0.42 2.31 13.56
N ILE A 130 0.09 2.17 12.27
CA ILE A 130 -1.16 2.72 11.72
C ILE A 130 -2.38 1.92 12.20
N ILE A 131 -2.27 0.60 12.31
CA ILE A 131 -3.34 -0.25 12.83
C ILE A 131 -3.63 0.12 14.29
N ASP A 132 -2.60 0.34 15.09
CA ASP A 132 -2.73 0.76 16.47
C ASP A 132 -3.31 2.17 16.61
N CYS A 133 -2.90 3.08 15.73
CA CYS A 133 -3.46 4.43 15.66
C CYS A 133 -4.97 4.38 15.40
N ILE A 134 -5.42 3.63 14.40
CA ILE A 134 -6.85 3.46 14.10
C ILE A 134 -7.58 2.79 15.28
N ARG A 135 -6.98 1.78 15.90
CA ARG A 135 -7.55 1.11 17.07
C ARG A 135 -7.77 2.07 18.25
N GLN A 136 -6.76 2.90 18.55
CA GLN A 136 -6.86 3.90 19.62
C GLN A 136 -7.88 4.98 19.28
N THR A 137 -7.96 5.42 18.03
CA THR A 137 -8.92 6.40 17.54
C THR A 137 -10.36 5.89 17.69
N VAL A 138 -10.63 4.66 17.27
CA VAL A 138 -11.96 4.04 17.42
C VAL A 138 -12.31 3.87 18.91
N ARG A 139 -11.35 3.45 19.75
CA ARG A 139 -11.55 3.36 21.20
C ARG A 139 -11.90 4.72 21.80
N ARG A 140 -11.10 5.77 21.51
CA ARG A 140 -11.34 7.13 21.99
C ARG A 140 -12.71 7.64 21.55
N GLY A 141 -13.09 7.44 20.27
CA GLY A 141 -14.40 7.86 19.76
C GLY A 141 -15.57 7.21 20.49
N ARG A 142 -15.44 5.95 20.94
CA ARG A 142 -16.43 5.29 21.80
C ARG A 142 -16.45 5.87 23.20
N GLU A 143 -15.28 6.11 23.81
CA GLU A 143 -15.15 6.66 25.17
C GLU A 143 -15.79 8.07 25.28
N VAL A 144 -15.64 8.90 24.24
CA VAL A 144 -16.26 10.24 24.20
C VAL A 144 -17.70 10.24 23.63
N GLY A 145 -18.22 9.08 23.26
CA GLY A 145 -19.61 8.89 22.82
C GLY A 145 -19.94 9.38 21.40
N VAL A 146 -18.94 9.68 20.56
CA VAL A 146 -19.14 10.06 19.15
C VAL A 146 -19.21 8.84 18.22
N PHE A 147 -18.62 7.70 18.62
CA PHE A 147 -18.72 6.44 17.89
C PHE A 147 -19.62 5.46 18.65
N ASN A 148 -20.27 4.57 17.90
CA ASN A 148 -21.08 3.51 18.48
C ASN A 148 -20.20 2.47 19.20
N GLU A 149 -20.75 1.78 20.20
CA GLU A 149 -20.03 0.82 21.03
C GLU A 149 -19.62 -0.44 20.26
N ALA A 150 -20.37 -0.81 19.21
CA ALA A 150 -20.09 -1.95 18.35
C ALA A 150 -19.01 -1.64 17.29
N ALA A 151 -18.52 -0.40 17.16
CA ALA A 151 -17.50 -0.02 16.21
C ALA A 151 -16.23 -0.87 16.38
N ASN A 152 -15.81 -1.54 15.31
CA ASN A 152 -14.66 -2.42 15.29
C ASN A 152 -13.56 -1.87 14.39
N SER A 153 -12.41 -1.56 14.97
CA SER A 153 -11.27 -0.97 14.24
C SER A 153 -10.74 -1.87 13.11
N LYS A 154 -10.83 -3.20 13.24
CA LYS A 154 -10.42 -4.13 12.16
C LYS A 154 -11.34 -4.01 10.95
N VAL A 155 -12.65 -3.82 11.18
CA VAL A 155 -13.63 -3.59 10.11
C VAL A 155 -13.34 -2.26 9.42
N VAL A 156 -13.02 -1.21 10.19
CA VAL A 156 -12.63 0.10 9.64
C VAL A 156 -11.39 -0.01 8.76
N VAL A 157 -10.33 -0.67 9.24
CA VAL A 157 -9.10 -0.89 8.46
C VAL A 157 -9.40 -1.68 7.18
N PHE A 158 -10.19 -2.74 7.28
CA PHE A 158 -10.56 -3.55 6.12
C PHE A 158 -11.35 -2.74 5.09
N ALA A 159 -12.38 -2.00 5.52
CA ALA A 159 -13.20 -1.17 4.64
C ALA A 159 -12.39 -0.07 3.95
N LEU A 160 -11.46 0.56 4.67
CA LEU A 160 -10.55 1.57 4.13
C LEU A 160 -9.66 0.98 3.03
N ILE A 161 -8.97 -0.13 3.34
CA ILE A 161 -8.05 -0.77 2.40
C ILE A 161 -8.81 -1.25 1.16
N THR A 162 -9.89 -2.01 1.33
CA THR A 162 -10.64 -2.58 0.20
C THR A 162 -11.35 -1.51 -0.62
N GLY A 163 -11.93 -0.51 0.02
CA GLY A 163 -12.61 0.60 -0.65
C GLY A 163 -11.68 1.41 -1.56
N ALA A 164 -10.47 1.70 -1.10
CA ALA A 164 -9.50 2.40 -1.92
C ALA A 164 -8.82 1.48 -2.93
N PHE A 165 -8.31 0.32 -2.49
CA PHE A 165 -7.53 -0.58 -3.35
C PHE A 165 -8.35 -1.11 -4.54
N SER A 166 -9.64 -1.42 -4.34
CA SER A 166 -10.49 -1.96 -5.41
C SER A 166 -10.65 -1.00 -6.59
N TYR A 167 -10.64 0.31 -6.36
CA TYR A 167 -10.67 1.31 -7.41
C TYR A 167 -9.48 1.16 -8.37
N PHE A 168 -8.28 1.01 -7.83
CA PHE A 168 -7.04 0.94 -8.62
C PHE A 168 -6.78 -0.46 -9.18
N SER A 169 -7.07 -1.52 -8.43
CA SER A 169 -6.86 -2.90 -8.88
C SER A 169 -7.80 -3.30 -10.02
N ASN A 170 -8.99 -2.70 -10.10
CA ASN A 170 -9.99 -2.97 -11.13
C ASN A 170 -10.06 -1.88 -12.22
N ARG A 171 -9.06 -0.97 -12.29
CA ARG A 171 -9.08 0.19 -13.19
C ARG A 171 -9.19 -0.13 -14.69
N TYR A 172 -8.94 -1.36 -15.10
CA TYR A 172 -9.04 -1.79 -16.49
C TYR A 172 -10.30 -2.59 -16.77
N THR A 173 -10.82 -3.32 -15.81
CA THR A 173 -12.00 -4.19 -16.00
C THR A 173 -13.31 -3.47 -15.74
N LEU A 174 -13.43 -2.71 -14.66
CA LEU A 174 -14.65 -2.00 -14.32
C LEU A 174 -15.09 -0.95 -15.36
N PRO A 175 -14.20 -0.15 -15.97
CA PRO A 175 -14.58 0.74 -17.05
C PRO A 175 -15.29 0.04 -18.20
N CYS A 176 -14.79 -1.13 -18.61
CA CYS A 176 -15.38 -1.91 -19.69
C CYS A 176 -16.76 -2.48 -19.32
N LEU A 177 -16.93 -2.91 -18.06
CA LEU A 177 -18.17 -3.55 -17.59
C LEU A 177 -19.27 -2.53 -17.30
N LEU A 178 -18.91 -1.37 -16.76
CA LEU A 178 -19.86 -0.37 -16.26
C LEU A 178 -20.01 0.84 -17.17
N ASN A 179 -19.25 0.91 -18.27
CA ASN A 179 -19.17 2.07 -19.17
C ASN A 179 -18.87 3.37 -18.40
N ILE A 180 -17.87 3.34 -17.53
CA ILE A 180 -17.41 4.46 -16.70
C ILE A 180 -15.98 4.84 -17.05
N ASP A 181 -15.62 6.08 -16.76
CA ASP A 181 -14.25 6.57 -16.90
C ASP A 181 -13.63 6.81 -15.51
N LEU A 182 -12.72 5.92 -15.09
CA LEU A 182 -12.02 6.02 -13.81
C LEU A 182 -10.88 7.06 -13.79
N ASP A 183 -10.50 7.61 -14.96
CA ASP A 183 -9.49 8.67 -15.02
C ASP A 183 -10.10 10.06 -14.77
N ARG A 184 -11.42 10.17 -14.70
CA ARG A 184 -12.10 11.40 -14.33
C ARG A 184 -11.94 11.72 -12.86
N GLN A 185 -11.47 12.95 -12.58
CA GLN A 185 -11.22 13.43 -11.23
C GLN A 185 -12.49 13.53 -10.37
N ASP A 186 -13.63 13.88 -10.99
CA ASP A 186 -14.91 13.94 -10.27
C ASP A 186 -15.38 12.55 -9.81
N PHE A 187 -15.17 11.52 -10.63
CA PHE A 187 -15.51 10.14 -10.26
C PHE A 187 -14.63 9.64 -9.11
N LEU A 188 -13.33 9.88 -9.18
CA LEU A 188 -12.40 9.55 -8.09
C LEU A 188 -12.79 10.24 -6.78
N THR A 189 -13.10 11.54 -6.86
CA THR A 189 -13.53 12.34 -5.69
C THR A 189 -14.82 11.78 -5.09
N ALA A 190 -15.83 11.49 -5.93
CA ALA A 190 -17.08 10.90 -5.49
C ALA A 190 -16.88 9.53 -4.83
N HIS A 191 -16.04 8.66 -5.42
CA HIS A 191 -15.74 7.37 -4.82
C HIS A 191 -15.01 7.49 -3.46
N LYS A 192 -14.04 8.40 -3.36
CA LYS A 192 -13.34 8.70 -2.09
C LYS A 192 -14.34 9.14 -1.00
N GLU A 193 -15.29 10.01 -1.34
CA GLU A 193 -16.33 10.45 -0.40
C GLU A 193 -17.31 9.32 -0.02
N ILE A 194 -17.61 8.39 -0.92
CA ILE A 194 -18.40 7.18 -0.61
C ILE A 194 -17.68 6.32 0.43
N VAL A 195 -16.37 6.09 0.28
CA VAL A 195 -15.58 5.32 1.25
C VAL A 195 -15.57 6.00 2.61
N LYS A 196 -15.30 7.31 2.68
CA LYS A 196 -15.34 8.08 3.93
C LYS A 196 -16.72 8.04 4.59
N SER A 197 -17.76 8.33 3.82
CA SER A 197 -19.14 8.36 4.31
C SER A 197 -19.60 7.01 4.81
N GLY A 198 -19.24 5.92 4.13
CA GLY A 198 -19.55 4.56 4.57
C GLY A 198 -18.89 4.22 5.90
N ILE A 199 -17.60 4.55 6.07
CA ILE A 199 -16.88 4.34 7.32
C ILE A 199 -17.47 5.22 8.43
N ARG A 200 -17.74 6.51 8.17
CA ARG A 200 -18.37 7.41 9.15
C ARG A 200 -19.76 6.92 9.57
N CYS A 201 -20.56 6.45 8.61
CA CYS A 201 -21.88 5.87 8.90
C CYS A 201 -21.79 4.64 9.80
N TYR A 202 -20.83 3.75 9.53
CA TYR A 202 -20.57 2.58 10.37
C TYR A 202 -20.10 2.96 11.78
N LEU A 203 -19.29 4.02 11.91
CA LEU A 203 -18.77 4.48 13.20
C LEU A 203 -19.79 5.28 14.02
N LYS A 204 -20.75 5.93 13.36
CA LYS A 204 -21.70 6.84 14.02
C LYS A 204 -22.59 6.11 15.01
N LYS A 205 -22.91 6.81 16.10
CA LYS A 205 -23.87 6.37 17.12
C LYS A 205 -25.30 6.47 16.63
#